data_ad7a5ccb10ea7e31cecbcfc00cb98c4e
#
_entry.id   ad7a5ccb10ea7e31cecbcfc00cb98c4e
#
_cell.length_a   1.000
_cell.length_b   1.000
_cell.length_c   1.000
_cell.angle_alpha   90.00
_cell.angle_beta   90.00
_cell.angle_gamma   90.00
#
_symmetry.space_group_name_H-M   'P 1'
#
loop_
_entity.id
_entity.type
_entity.pdbx_description
1 polymer ?
#
loop_
_entity_poly.entity_id
_entity_poly.type
_entity_poly.pdbx_seq_one_letter_code
_entity_poly.pdbx_strand_id
1 'polypeptide(L)'
;MVAKERTGDSGKVRNIMRWLVQRRLSITFFLLGMVIMLFILVPLGKMIFSSSPATLWNTLLDGEVRSAIWLSLYTALIATVVGLILGVPLAYFLARHNFRGKRLVEALIDVPIVVPHIAVGIALLFVFGKDFLAGRAFNAIGIDFVFAIPGIIIAMIFVSVPFLIDSAKQGFEKVDVRLEKVARTLGASPWQTFFRVSLPLARRSIAGGSVMMWARSISEFGAVLVLASHPKIAPILVYDRLEEYGLDYALPVAALLVIICLIIFVVLRTIAYRGEQA
;
A
#
# COMPACT_ATOMS: atom_id res chain seq x y z
N MET A 1 43.83 -50.68 24.65
CA MET A 1 43.88 -49.90 23.39
C MET A 1 42.58 -50.13 22.55
N VAL A 2 41.38 -50.04 23.15
CA VAL A 2 40.10 -50.38 22.47
C VAL A 2 38.96 -49.40 22.93
N ALA A 3 39.23 -48.13 23.14
CA ALA A 3 38.17 -47.20 23.62
C ALA A 3 38.00 -45.93 22.69
N LYS A 4 38.59 -45.88 21.52
CA LYS A 4 38.62 -44.63 20.69
C LYS A 4 37.75 -44.69 19.42
N GLU A 5 37.08 -45.81 19.09
CA GLU A 5 36.33 -45.93 17.83
C GLU A 5 34.81 -45.69 17.96
N ARG A 6 34.22 -45.68 19.18
CA ARG A 6 32.76 -45.52 19.34
C ARG A 6 32.22 -44.08 19.33
N THR A 7 33.07 -43.05 19.37
CA THR A 7 32.60 -41.64 19.41
C THR A 7 32.41 -40.99 18.05
N GLY A 8 32.99 -41.57 16.97
CA GLY A 8 32.87 -41.03 15.62
C GLY A 8 31.52 -41.27 14.93
N ASP A 9 30.86 -42.38 15.26
CA ASP A 9 29.66 -42.85 14.54
C ASP A 9 28.39 -42.14 15.08
N SER A 10 28.31 -41.84 16.37
CA SER A 10 27.18 -41.10 16.96
C SER A 10 27.07 -39.65 16.44
N GLY A 11 28.19 -39.04 16.07
CA GLY A 11 28.22 -37.70 15.47
C GLY A 11 27.70 -37.66 14.04
N LYS A 12 28.04 -38.65 13.23
CA LYS A 12 27.56 -38.79 11.84
C LYS A 12 26.07 -39.07 11.77
N VAL A 13 25.57 -40.02 12.58
CA VAL A 13 24.13 -40.34 12.67
C VAL A 13 23.32 -39.13 13.11
N ARG A 14 23.77 -38.36 14.09
CA ARG A 14 23.12 -37.15 14.56
C ARG A 14 23.09 -36.04 13.49
N ASN A 15 24.14 -35.87 12.72
CA ASN A 15 24.20 -34.91 11.62
C ASN A 15 23.29 -35.30 10.46
N ILE A 16 23.24 -36.60 10.10
CA ILE A 16 22.32 -37.13 9.07
C ILE A 16 20.86 -36.93 9.52
N MET A 17 20.56 -37.24 10.79
CA MET A 17 19.20 -37.07 11.32
C MET A 17 18.78 -35.57 11.35
N ARG A 18 19.67 -34.66 11.76
CA ARG A 18 19.44 -33.22 11.67
C ARG A 18 19.21 -32.75 10.23
N TRP A 19 20.01 -33.21 9.27
CA TRP A 19 19.86 -32.89 7.86
C TRP A 19 18.53 -33.39 7.29
N LEU A 20 18.11 -34.62 7.64
CA LEU A 20 16.82 -35.19 7.22
C LEU A 20 15.62 -34.39 7.81
N VAL A 21 15.69 -34.02 9.09
CA VAL A 21 14.67 -33.20 9.75
C VAL A 21 14.58 -31.82 9.12
N GLN A 22 15.71 -31.14 8.87
CA GLN A 22 15.74 -29.84 8.20
C GLN A 22 15.19 -29.91 6.77
N ARG A 23 15.54 -30.95 6.02
CA ARG A 23 15.03 -31.16 4.65
C ARG A 23 13.52 -31.40 4.63
N ARG A 24 12.98 -32.20 5.56
CA ARG A 24 11.53 -32.43 5.70
C ARG A 24 10.82 -31.13 6.08
N LEU A 25 11.34 -30.36 7.02
CA LEU A 25 10.80 -29.06 7.40
C LEU A 25 10.75 -28.08 6.22
N SER A 26 11.85 -27.97 5.47
CA SER A 26 11.92 -27.11 4.28
C SER A 26 10.91 -27.52 3.20
N ILE A 27 10.76 -28.82 2.95
CA ILE A 27 9.77 -29.34 2.00
C ILE A 27 8.36 -29.03 2.46
N THR A 28 8.05 -29.25 3.75
CA THR A 28 6.73 -28.95 4.31
C THR A 28 6.41 -27.46 4.18
N PHE A 29 7.34 -26.58 4.52
CA PHE A 29 7.14 -25.12 4.38
C PHE A 29 7.02 -24.69 2.92
N PHE A 30 7.77 -25.30 2.02
CA PHE A 30 7.66 -25.03 0.59
C PHE A 30 6.26 -25.46 0.06
N LEU A 31 5.77 -26.63 0.45
CA LEU A 31 4.45 -27.10 0.04
C LEU A 31 3.32 -26.22 0.59
N LEU A 32 3.40 -25.83 1.87
CA LEU A 32 2.44 -24.89 2.46
C LEU A 32 2.49 -23.52 1.77
N GLY A 33 3.69 -23.02 1.48
CA GLY A 33 3.88 -21.79 0.72
C GLY A 33 3.30 -21.88 -0.70
N MET A 34 3.47 -23.03 -1.37
CA MET A 34 2.92 -23.27 -2.70
C MET A 34 1.38 -23.27 -2.70
N VAL A 35 0.75 -23.83 -1.67
CA VAL A 35 -0.73 -23.80 -1.53
C VAL A 35 -1.23 -22.35 -1.47
N ILE A 36 -0.61 -21.50 -0.65
CA ILE A 36 -1.01 -20.08 -0.55
C ILE A 36 -0.75 -19.33 -1.87
N MET A 37 0.37 -19.61 -2.53
CA MET A 37 0.68 -19.01 -3.84
C MET A 37 -0.34 -19.42 -4.90
N LEU A 38 -0.73 -20.70 -4.96
CA LEU A 38 -1.77 -21.17 -5.88
C LEU A 38 -3.13 -20.54 -5.55
N PHE A 39 -3.49 -20.44 -4.27
CA PHE A 39 -4.73 -19.78 -3.85
C PHE A 39 -4.81 -18.33 -4.33
N ILE A 40 -3.70 -17.60 -4.39
CA ILE A 40 -3.65 -16.21 -4.89
C ILE A 40 -3.60 -16.18 -6.42
N LEU A 41 -2.75 -17.00 -7.04
CA LEU A 41 -2.47 -16.91 -8.48
C LEU A 41 -3.58 -17.51 -9.35
N VAL A 42 -4.26 -18.57 -8.88
CA VAL A 42 -5.27 -19.26 -9.69
C VAL A 42 -6.49 -18.37 -9.98
N PRO A 43 -7.13 -17.70 -9.00
CA PRO A 43 -8.24 -16.80 -9.28
C PRO A 43 -7.85 -15.62 -10.17
N LEU A 44 -6.70 -14.98 -9.91
CA LEU A 44 -6.19 -13.87 -10.71
C LEU A 44 -5.86 -14.31 -12.15
N GLY A 45 -5.18 -15.44 -12.28
CA GLY A 45 -4.89 -16.01 -13.59
C GLY A 45 -6.17 -16.35 -14.38
N LYS A 46 -7.13 -17.04 -13.72
CA LYS A 46 -8.40 -17.35 -14.36
C LYS A 46 -9.13 -16.10 -14.83
N MET A 47 -9.17 -15.04 -14.03
CA MET A 47 -9.78 -13.77 -14.39
C MET A 47 -9.10 -13.13 -15.61
N ILE A 48 -7.76 -13.06 -15.62
CA ILE A 48 -7.00 -12.47 -16.73
C ILE A 48 -7.19 -13.27 -18.02
N PHE A 49 -7.13 -14.60 -17.94
CA PHE A 49 -7.23 -15.48 -19.11
C PHE A 49 -8.68 -15.79 -19.54
N SER A 50 -9.70 -15.35 -18.79
CA SER A 50 -11.11 -15.51 -19.17
C SER A 50 -11.52 -14.59 -20.32
N SER A 51 -10.82 -13.49 -20.53
CA SER A 51 -11.10 -12.56 -21.63
C SER A 51 -10.13 -12.79 -22.79
N SER A 52 -10.64 -12.82 -24.02
CA SER A 52 -9.77 -12.93 -25.18
C SER A 52 -8.89 -11.69 -25.35
N PRO A 53 -7.70 -11.79 -25.96
CA PRO A 53 -6.86 -10.62 -26.24
C PRO A 53 -7.56 -9.54 -27.04
N ALA A 54 -8.45 -9.94 -27.99
CA ALA A 54 -9.25 -9.01 -28.77
C ALA A 54 -10.27 -8.26 -27.90
N THR A 55 -10.93 -8.95 -26.97
CA THR A 55 -11.86 -8.34 -26.01
C THR A 55 -11.14 -7.34 -25.12
N LEU A 56 -9.98 -7.72 -24.56
CA LEU A 56 -9.17 -6.81 -23.75
C LEU A 56 -8.74 -5.56 -24.53
N TRP A 57 -8.35 -5.73 -25.78
CA TRP A 57 -7.96 -4.61 -26.64
C TRP A 57 -9.14 -3.66 -26.90
N ASN A 58 -10.30 -4.21 -27.28
CA ASN A 58 -11.50 -3.41 -27.50
C ASN A 58 -11.95 -2.68 -26.23
N THR A 59 -11.87 -3.34 -25.07
CA THR A 59 -12.17 -2.73 -23.76
C THR A 59 -11.18 -1.60 -23.44
N LEU A 60 -9.90 -1.74 -23.77
CA LEU A 60 -8.91 -0.68 -23.60
C LEU A 60 -9.16 0.54 -24.50
N LEU A 61 -9.75 0.32 -25.68
CA LEU A 61 -10.13 1.40 -26.60
C LEU A 61 -11.40 2.12 -26.16
N ASP A 62 -12.21 1.53 -25.28
CA ASP A 62 -13.38 2.17 -24.70
C ASP A 62 -12.97 3.43 -23.90
N GLY A 63 -13.55 4.57 -24.30
CA GLY A 63 -13.23 5.88 -23.72
C GLY A 63 -13.57 5.98 -22.22
N GLU A 64 -14.68 5.35 -21.80
CA GLU A 64 -15.09 5.32 -20.40
C GLU A 64 -14.09 4.51 -19.56
N VAL A 65 -13.70 3.32 -20.01
CA VAL A 65 -12.73 2.45 -19.33
C VAL A 65 -11.38 3.15 -19.20
N ARG A 66 -10.89 3.72 -20.29
CA ARG A 66 -9.60 4.44 -20.28
C ARG A 66 -9.62 5.63 -19.33
N SER A 67 -10.71 6.42 -19.35
CA SER A 67 -10.88 7.56 -18.44
C SER A 67 -10.93 7.14 -16.98
N ALA A 68 -11.67 6.06 -16.67
CA ALA A 68 -11.77 5.53 -15.31
C ALA A 68 -10.44 4.98 -14.78
N ILE A 69 -9.69 4.24 -15.61
CA ILE A 69 -8.35 3.74 -15.25
C ILE A 69 -7.39 4.91 -15.02
N TRP A 70 -7.36 5.87 -15.94
CA TRP A 70 -6.49 7.05 -15.81
C TRP A 70 -6.82 7.86 -14.57
N LEU A 71 -8.11 8.08 -14.28
CA LEU A 71 -8.55 8.78 -13.09
C LEU A 71 -8.12 8.06 -11.81
N SER A 72 -8.24 6.73 -11.76
CA SER A 72 -7.77 5.93 -10.60
C SER A 72 -6.28 6.10 -10.36
N LEU A 73 -5.46 6.00 -11.42
CA LEU A 73 -4.01 6.15 -11.33
C LEU A 73 -3.60 7.55 -10.89
N TYR A 74 -4.20 8.56 -11.49
CA TYR A 74 -3.93 9.97 -11.23
C TYR A 74 -4.33 10.37 -9.81
N THR A 75 -5.55 10.04 -9.36
CA THR A 75 -6.03 10.39 -8.02
C THR A 75 -5.25 9.65 -6.93
N ALA A 76 -4.89 8.38 -7.15
CA ALA A 76 -4.03 7.63 -6.25
C ALA A 76 -2.61 8.21 -6.16
N LEU A 77 -2.06 8.73 -7.27
CA LEU A 77 -0.78 9.41 -7.27
C LEU A 77 -0.84 10.71 -6.44
N ILE A 78 -1.86 11.53 -6.66
CA ILE A 78 -2.06 12.76 -5.86
C ILE A 78 -2.24 12.41 -4.38
N ALA A 79 -3.09 11.42 -4.07
CA ALA A 79 -3.28 10.97 -2.69
C ALA A 79 -1.94 10.58 -2.04
N THR A 80 -1.09 9.85 -2.78
CA THR A 80 0.24 9.45 -2.30
C THR A 80 1.17 10.65 -2.09
N VAL A 81 1.18 11.63 -2.99
CA VAL A 81 2.00 12.84 -2.86
C VAL A 81 1.56 13.66 -1.64
N VAL A 82 0.25 13.85 -1.45
CA VAL A 82 -0.29 14.55 -0.27
C VAL A 82 0.06 13.75 1.00
N GLY A 83 -0.10 12.43 0.97
CA GLY A 83 0.31 11.55 2.06
C GLY A 83 1.79 11.67 2.41
N LEU A 84 2.68 11.77 1.41
CA LEU A 84 4.11 12.00 1.63
C LEU A 84 4.37 13.34 2.34
N ILE A 85 3.73 14.41 1.89
CA ILE A 85 3.94 15.74 2.44
C ILE A 85 3.48 15.82 3.92
N LEU A 86 2.36 15.19 4.26
CA LEU A 86 1.77 15.25 5.60
C LEU A 86 2.20 14.07 6.49
N GLY A 87 2.26 12.87 5.93
CA GLY A 87 2.52 11.64 6.67
C GLY A 87 3.99 11.44 7.05
N VAL A 88 4.93 11.82 6.18
CA VAL A 88 6.36 11.64 6.47
C VAL A 88 6.83 12.51 7.66
N PRO A 89 6.45 13.80 7.78
CA PRO A 89 6.75 14.58 8.98
C PRO A 89 6.11 13.98 10.25
N LEU A 90 4.87 13.51 10.17
CA LEU A 90 4.21 12.83 11.29
C LEU A 90 4.94 11.54 11.68
N ALA A 91 5.33 10.73 10.72
CA ALA A 91 6.10 9.51 10.95
C ALA A 91 7.45 9.80 11.63
N TYR A 92 8.16 10.85 11.19
CA TYR A 92 9.40 11.30 11.82
C TYR A 92 9.17 11.76 13.27
N PHE A 93 8.13 12.54 13.50
CA PHE A 93 7.75 12.99 14.85
C PHE A 93 7.50 11.80 15.76
N LEU A 94 6.70 10.83 15.33
CA LEU A 94 6.41 9.62 16.08
C LEU A 94 7.66 8.75 16.32
N ALA A 95 8.56 8.66 15.35
CA ALA A 95 9.80 7.90 15.50
C ALA A 95 10.79 8.53 16.50
N ARG A 96 10.77 9.85 16.66
CA ARG A 96 11.76 10.58 17.48
C ARG A 96 11.28 11.02 18.86
N HIS A 97 9.96 11.07 19.07
CA HIS A 97 9.39 11.56 20.32
C HIS A 97 8.63 10.46 21.07
N ASN A 98 8.89 10.39 22.37
CA ASN A 98 8.12 9.58 23.31
C ASN A 98 7.30 10.53 24.19
N PHE A 99 5.98 10.43 24.13
CA PHE A 99 5.04 11.23 24.91
C PHE A 99 3.89 10.37 25.43
N ARG A 100 3.20 10.87 26.46
CA ARG A 100 2.00 10.20 27.00
C ARG A 100 0.92 10.18 25.93
N GLY A 101 0.35 9.00 25.62
CA GLY A 101 -0.67 8.84 24.57
C GLY A 101 -0.11 8.50 23.18
N LYS A 102 1.22 8.35 22.98
CA LYS A 102 1.79 7.96 21.69
C LYS A 102 1.13 6.71 21.10
N ARG A 103 0.93 5.66 21.92
CA ARG A 103 0.28 4.41 21.51
C ARG A 103 -1.16 4.63 21.04
N LEU A 104 -1.88 5.57 21.67
CA LEU A 104 -3.24 5.92 21.25
C LEU A 104 -3.22 6.63 19.88
N VAL A 105 -2.29 7.56 19.68
CA VAL A 105 -2.14 8.23 18.36
C VAL A 105 -1.79 7.23 17.27
N GLU A 106 -0.87 6.31 17.52
CA GLU A 106 -0.52 5.23 16.59
C GLU A 106 -1.75 4.35 16.28
N ALA A 107 -2.49 3.93 17.30
CA ALA A 107 -3.72 3.16 17.11
C ALA A 107 -4.79 3.94 16.32
N LEU A 108 -4.92 5.25 16.54
CA LEU A 108 -5.86 6.10 15.79
C LEU A 108 -5.46 6.24 14.31
N ILE A 109 -4.15 6.28 14.00
CA ILE A 109 -3.66 6.27 12.63
C ILE A 109 -4.07 4.96 11.93
N ASP A 110 -4.09 3.84 12.65
CA ASP A 110 -4.41 2.51 12.10
C ASP A 110 -5.93 2.23 12.00
N VAL A 111 -6.78 3.04 12.65
CA VAL A 111 -8.24 2.89 12.59
C VAL A 111 -8.79 2.71 11.17
N PRO A 112 -8.33 3.46 10.15
CA PRO A 112 -8.81 3.30 8.78
C PRO A 112 -8.61 1.91 8.18
N ILE A 113 -7.64 1.13 8.68
CA ILE A 113 -7.37 -0.23 8.21
C ILE A 113 -8.47 -1.21 8.66
N VAL A 114 -9.08 -0.95 9.82
CA VAL A 114 -10.04 -1.86 10.47
C VAL A 114 -11.48 -1.49 10.15
N VAL A 115 -11.77 -0.20 9.93
CA VAL A 115 -13.13 0.29 9.71
C VAL A 115 -13.65 -0.12 8.32
N PRO A 116 -14.89 -0.64 8.20
CA PRO A 116 -15.49 -0.92 6.90
C PRO A 116 -15.47 0.32 5.99
N HIS A 117 -15.00 0.18 4.77
CA HIS A 117 -14.72 1.32 3.87
C HIS A 117 -15.99 2.12 3.51
N ILE A 118 -17.16 1.47 3.43
CA ILE A 118 -18.44 2.17 3.26
C ILE A 118 -18.71 3.09 4.46
N ALA A 119 -18.43 2.62 5.68
CA ALA A 119 -18.57 3.45 6.88
C ALA A 119 -17.61 4.64 6.89
N VAL A 120 -16.38 4.45 6.36
CA VAL A 120 -15.44 5.55 6.14
C VAL A 120 -16.02 6.59 5.17
N GLY A 121 -16.62 6.15 4.06
CA GLY A 121 -17.28 7.04 3.11
C GLY A 121 -18.40 7.88 3.76
N ILE A 122 -19.23 7.24 4.59
CA ILE A 122 -20.27 7.93 5.35
C ILE A 122 -19.64 8.95 6.32
N ALA A 123 -18.61 8.56 7.06
CA ALA A 123 -17.93 9.47 8.00
C ALA A 123 -17.32 10.69 7.27
N LEU A 124 -16.67 10.48 6.13
CA LEU A 124 -16.15 11.56 5.31
C LEU A 124 -17.25 12.46 4.75
N LEU A 125 -18.41 11.89 4.36
CA LEU A 125 -19.55 12.66 3.92
C LEU A 125 -20.10 13.56 5.03
N PHE A 126 -20.12 13.10 6.28
CA PHE A 126 -20.53 13.92 7.45
C PHE A 126 -19.55 15.05 7.78
N VAL A 127 -18.31 14.97 7.33
CA VAL A 127 -17.31 16.04 7.54
C VAL A 127 -17.23 16.97 6.33
N PHE A 128 -17.14 16.41 5.12
CA PHE A 128 -16.87 17.15 3.88
C PHE A 128 -18.10 17.35 2.98
N GLY A 129 -19.26 16.85 3.40
CA GLY A 129 -20.53 17.11 2.70
C GLY A 129 -20.90 18.59 2.71
N LYS A 130 -21.65 19.03 1.70
CA LYS A 130 -21.97 20.45 1.45
C LYS A 130 -22.68 21.15 2.64
N ASP A 131 -23.37 20.39 3.47
CA ASP A 131 -24.12 20.92 4.62
C ASP A 131 -23.27 20.98 5.91
N PHE A 132 -22.09 20.40 5.92
CA PHE A 132 -21.21 20.32 7.08
C PHE A 132 -20.14 21.43 7.10
N LEU A 133 -19.58 21.71 8.27
CA LEU A 133 -18.69 22.85 8.51
C LEU A 133 -17.47 22.85 7.57
N ALA A 134 -16.76 21.72 7.48
CA ALA A 134 -15.59 21.63 6.61
C ALA A 134 -15.98 21.69 5.13
N GLY A 135 -17.04 20.99 4.73
CA GLY A 135 -17.54 21.06 3.35
C GLY A 135 -17.89 22.48 2.93
N ARG A 136 -18.60 23.24 3.77
CA ARG A 136 -18.94 24.67 3.52
C ARG A 136 -17.68 25.54 3.40
N ALA A 137 -16.71 25.35 4.30
CA ALA A 137 -15.47 26.13 4.29
C ALA A 137 -14.67 25.93 3.00
N PHE A 138 -14.56 24.67 2.53
CA PHE A 138 -13.87 24.36 1.29
C PHE A 138 -14.67 24.77 0.05
N ASN A 139 -15.98 24.64 0.08
CA ASN A 139 -16.87 25.09 -1.00
C ASN A 139 -16.75 26.61 -1.21
N ALA A 140 -16.59 27.39 -0.14
CA ALA A 140 -16.40 28.85 -0.22
C ALA A 140 -15.14 29.26 -1.02
N ILE A 141 -14.16 28.37 -1.14
CA ILE A 141 -12.94 28.56 -1.96
C ILE A 141 -12.98 27.74 -3.26
N GLY A 142 -14.16 27.22 -3.63
CA GLY A 142 -14.38 26.50 -4.89
C GLY A 142 -13.95 25.03 -4.90
N ILE A 143 -13.75 24.40 -3.72
CA ILE A 143 -13.40 22.99 -3.61
C ILE A 143 -14.61 22.18 -3.12
N ASP A 144 -15.18 21.38 -4.03
CA ASP A 144 -16.22 20.41 -3.72
C ASP A 144 -15.64 19.01 -3.51
N PHE A 145 -16.13 18.28 -2.49
CA PHE A 145 -15.75 16.90 -2.24
C PHE A 145 -16.80 15.89 -2.71
N VAL A 146 -18.07 16.25 -2.62
CA VAL A 146 -19.16 15.35 -3.00
C VAL A 146 -19.28 15.29 -4.52
N PHE A 147 -19.22 14.08 -5.08
CA PHE A 147 -19.24 13.83 -6.53
C PHE A 147 -18.17 14.61 -7.30
N ALA A 148 -16.96 14.70 -6.70
CA ALA A 148 -15.87 15.46 -7.27
C ALA A 148 -14.51 14.78 -7.03
N ILE A 149 -13.50 15.11 -7.85
CA ILE A 149 -12.14 14.56 -7.75
C ILE A 149 -11.51 14.75 -6.36
N PRO A 150 -11.65 15.91 -5.67
CA PRO A 150 -11.13 16.06 -4.31
C PRO A 150 -11.71 15.05 -3.32
N GLY A 151 -13.00 14.66 -3.48
CA GLY A 151 -13.61 13.62 -2.67
C GLY A 151 -13.00 12.24 -2.88
N ILE A 152 -12.69 11.89 -4.12
CA ILE A 152 -11.95 10.66 -4.45
C ILE A 152 -10.58 10.66 -3.74
N ILE A 153 -9.83 11.76 -3.87
CA ILE A 153 -8.49 11.89 -3.30
C ILE A 153 -8.51 11.78 -1.77
N ILE A 154 -9.44 12.47 -1.08
CA ILE A 154 -9.49 12.44 0.38
C ILE A 154 -9.92 11.06 0.91
N ALA A 155 -10.83 10.37 0.22
CA ALA A 155 -11.21 9.00 0.56
C ALA A 155 -10.00 8.05 0.41
N MET A 156 -9.26 8.17 -0.69
CA MET A 156 -8.03 7.40 -0.92
C MET A 156 -6.96 7.68 0.14
N ILE A 157 -6.72 8.97 0.50
CA ILE A 157 -5.76 9.33 1.55
C ILE A 157 -6.17 8.70 2.86
N PHE A 158 -7.42 8.88 3.29
CA PHE A 158 -7.90 8.41 4.58
C PHE A 158 -7.63 6.92 4.79
N VAL A 159 -7.94 6.10 3.79
CA VAL A 159 -7.83 4.64 3.88
C VAL A 159 -6.38 4.13 3.71
N SER A 160 -5.54 4.86 2.98
CA SER A 160 -4.22 4.36 2.57
C SER A 160 -3.03 4.99 3.29
N VAL A 161 -3.20 6.16 3.90
CA VAL A 161 -2.09 6.87 4.57
C VAL A 161 -1.44 6.10 5.73
N PRO A 162 -2.11 5.23 6.49
CA PRO A 162 -1.47 4.41 7.53
C PRO A 162 -0.30 3.60 7.00
N PHE A 163 -0.43 3.00 5.82
CA PHE A 163 0.65 2.19 5.21
C PHE A 163 1.94 2.97 4.95
N LEU A 164 1.80 4.25 4.57
CA LEU A 164 2.94 5.14 4.40
C LEU A 164 3.54 5.56 5.73
N ILE A 165 2.70 5.98 6.68
CA ILE A 165 3.15 6.48 7.99
C ILE A 165 3.91 5.39 8.74
N ASP A 166 3.38 4.16 8.78
CA ASP A 166 4.02 3.03 9.45
C ASP A 166 5.35 2.65 8.83
N SER A 167 5.38 2.55 7.49
CA SER A 167 6.62 2.23 6.79
C SER A 167 7.68 3.32 6.96
N ALA A 168 7.30 4.58 6.88
CA ALA A 168 8.19 5.73 7.08
C ALA A 168 8.70 5.78 8.53
N LYS A 169 7.81 5.58 9.52
CA LYS A 169 8.16 5.52 10.95
C LYS A 169 9.20 4.44 11.21
N GLN A 170 8.95 3.21 10.75
CA GLN A 170 9.91 2.10 10.86
C GLN A 170 11.25 2.43 10.18
N GLY A 171 11.19 3.16 9.05
CA GLY A 171 12.38 3.66 8.37
C GLY A 171 13.18 4.61 9.24
N PHE A 172 12.54 5.60 9.84
CA PHE A 172 13.20 6.53 10.74
C PHE A 172 13.69 5.87 12.04
N GLU A 173 12.97 4.91 12.61
CA GLU A 173 13.40 4.17 13.81
C GLU A 173 14.70 3.40 13.58
N LYS A 174 14.97 2.92 12.36
CA LYS A 174 16.23 2.25 11.98
C LYS A 174 17.41 3.21 11.85
N VAL A 175 17.18 4.51 11.69
CA VAL A 175 18.25 5.51 11.60
C VAL A 175 18.78 5.79 13.01
N ASP A 176 20.09 5.54 13.24
CA ASP A 176 20.73 5.79 14.53
C ASP A 176 20.64 7.29 14.87
N VAL A 177 20.02 7.57 16.02
CA VAL A 177 19.86 8.93 16.57
C VAL A 177 21.21 9.62 16.79
N ARG A 178 22.30 8.87 16.95
CA ARG A 178 23.66 9.43 17.09
C ARG A 178 24.07 10.24 15.87
N LEU A 179 23.69 9.80 14.65
CA LEU A 179 23.99 10.54 13.41
C LEU A 179 23.35 11.93 13.41
N GLU A 180 22.11 12.03 13.89
CA GLU A 180 21.41 13.30 14.02
C GLU A 180 22.07 14.20 15.06
N LYS A 181 22.49 13.64 16.20
CA LYS A 181 23.20 14.36 17.25
C LYS A 181 24.56 14.90 16.75
N VAL A 182 25.34 14.07 16.04
CA VAL A 182 26.62 14.48 15.45
C VAL A 182 26.42 15.62 14.43
N ALA A 183 25.43 15.52 13.54
CA ALA A 183 25.12 16.58 12.59
C ALA A 183 24.81 17.90 13.32
N ARG A 184 24.04 17.85 14.40
CA ARG A 184 23.72 19.04 15.21
C ARG A 184 24.91 19.60 15.96
N THR A 185 25.82 18.78 16.45
CA THR A 185 27.08 19.22 17.09
C THR A 185 27.99 19.93 16.09
N LEU A 186 27.93 19.56 14.81
CA LEU A 186 28.62 20.20 13.69
C LEU A 186 27.90 21.46 13.18
N GLY A 187 26.86 21.96 13.89
CA GLY A 187 26.16 23.19 13.58
C GLY A 187 24.96 23.04 12.61
N ALA A 188 24.55 21.82 12.27
CA ALA A 188 23.37 21.64 11.43
C ALA A 188 22.08 22.02 12.20
N SER A 189 21.18 22.79 11.57
CA SER A 189 19.86 23.06 12.11
C SER A 189 18.98 21.80 12.16
N PRO A 190 17.87 21.75 12.93
CA PRO A 190 16.94 20.62 12.92
C PRO A 190 16.42 20.28 11.52
N TRP A 191 16.08 21.27 10.70
CA TRP A 191 15.66 21.08 9.31
C TRP A 191 16.77 20.50 8.43
N GLN A 192 18.01 21.01 8.57
CA GLN A 192 19.15 20.46 7.85
C GLN A 192 19.43 19.02 8.25
N THR A 193 19.33 18.68 9.54
CA THR A 193 19.46 17.31 10.04
C THR A 193 18.39 16.41 9.44
N PHE A 194 17.13 16.84 9.44
CA PHE A 194 16.04 16.08 8.83
C PHE A 194 16.29 15.81 7.34
N PHE A 195 16.50 16.86 6.53
CA PHE A 195 16.60 16.71 5.08
C PHE A 195 17.91 16.08 4.59
N ARG A 196 19.02 16.29 5.32
CA ARG A 196 20.34 15.82 4.88
C ARG A 196 20.79 14.51 5.53
N VAL A 197 20.20 14.13 6.67
CA VAL A 197 20.59 12.92 7.40
C VAL A 197 19.42 11.94 7.50
N SER A 198 18.35 12.31 8.21
CA SER A 198 17.27 11.37 8.57
C SER A 198 16.47 10.91 7.35
N LEU A 199 16.02 11.86 6.51
CA LEU A 199 15.20 11.58 5.34
C LEU A 199 15.93 10.73 4.27
N PRO A 200 17.20 11.04 3.89
CA PRO A 200 17.94 10.20 2.95
C PRO A 200 18.21 8.78 3.45
N LEU A 201 18.45 8.60 4.75
CA LEU A 201 18.67 7.29 5.34
C LEU A 201 17.38 6.46 5.43
N ALA A 202 16.22 7.11 5.64
CA ALA A 202 14.92 6.45 5.69
C ALA A 202 14.26 6.30 4.30
N ARG A 203 14.84 6.87 3.21
CA ARG A 203 14.21 6.99 1.89
C ARG A 203 13.66 5.68 1.32
N ARG A 204 14.32 4.54 1.59
CA ARG A 204 13.89 3.23 1.08
C ARG A 204 12.57 2.78 1.72
N SER A 205 12.45 2.92 3.05
CA SER A 205 11.21 2.61 3.77
C SER A 205 10.08 3.55 3.35
N ILE A 206 10.39 4.84 3.16
CA ILE A 206 9.43 5.84 2.68
C ILE A 206 8.96 5.47 1.26
N ALA A 207 9.88 5.15 0.35
CA ALA A 207 9.54 4.73 -1.00
C ALA A 207 8.68 3.45 -1.01
N GLY A 208 9.04 2.44 -0.20
CA GLY A 208 8.24 1.23 -0.04
C GLY A 208 6.84 1.52 0.49
N GLY A 209 6.72 2.36 1.52
CA GLY A 209 5.44 2.82 2.06
C GLY A 209 4.61 3.61 1.04
N SER A 210 5.25 4.44 0.21
CA SER A 210 4.58 5.19 -0.86
C SER A 210 3.99 4.26 -1.92
N VAL A 211 4.73 3.23 -2.32
CA VAL A 211 4.23 2.22 -3.27
C VAL A 211 3.05 1.47 -2.69
N MET A 212 3.09 1.10 -1.40
CA MET A 212 1.99 0.44 -0.71
C MET A 212 0.76 1.35 -0.58
N MET A 213 0.96 2.62 -0.21
CA MET A 213 -0.11 3.62 -0.14
C MET A 213 -0.78 3.82 -1.50
N TRP A 214 0.03 3.97 -2.57
CA TRP A 214 -0.47 4.12 -3.94
C TRP A 214 -1.29 2.90 -4.39
N ALA A 215 -0.76 1.70 -4.19
CA ALA A 215 -1.45 0.46 -4.57
C ALA A 215 -2.77 0.29 -3.79
N ARG A 216 -2.77 0.64 -2.50
CA ARG A 216 -3.97 0.60 -1.67
C ARG A 216 -4.99 1.66 -2.09
N SER A 217 -4.54 2.85 -2.50
CA SER A 217 -5.40 3.92 -3.00
C SER A 217 -6.14 3.52 -4.28
N ILE A 218 -5.47 2.92 -5.25
CA ILE A 218 -6.09 2.49 -6.52
C ILE A 218 -7.21 1.47 -6.29
N SER A 219 -7.04 0.59 -5.33
CA SER A 219 -8.03 -0.44 -5.00
C SER A 219 -9.19 0.07 -4.14
N GLU A 220 -9.21 1.38 -3.80
CA GLU A 220 -10.29 1.92 -2.98
C GLU A 220 -11.59 2.01 -3.77
N PHE A 221 -12.63 1.43 -3.19
CA PHE A 221 -13.97 1.36 -3.75
C PHE A 221 -15.01 1.93 -2.78
N GLY A 222 -15.09 1.37 -1.57
CA GLY A 222 -16.23 1.59 -0.68
C GLY A 222 -16.39 3.02 -0.18
N ALA A 223 -15.28 3.68 0.21
CA ALA A 223 -15.34 5.06 0.67
C ALA A 223 -15.62 6.03 -0.51
N VAL A 224 -15.03 5.75 -1.68
CA VAL A 224 -15.23 6.57 -2.88
C VAL A 224 -16.67 6.41 -3.40
N LEU A 225 -17.22 5.21 -3.39
CA LEU A 225 -18.60 4.96 -3.82
C LEU A 225 -19.62 5.85 -3.08
N VAL A 226 -19.41 6.02 -1.78
CA VAL A 226 -20.33 6.82 -0.94
C VAL A 226 -20.10 8.32 -1.10
N LEU A 227 -18.83 8.76 -1.11
CA LEU A 227 -18.50 10.19 -1.10
C LEU A 227 -18.49 10.81 -2.50
N ALA A 228 -17.96 10.09 -3.49
CA ALA A 228 -17.65 10.63 -4.81
C ALA A 228 -17.72 9.56 -5.91
N SER A 229 -18.92 8.95 -6.11
CA SER A 229 -19.15 7.93 -7.14
C SER A 229 -18.95 8.46 -8.58
N HIS A 230 -18.96 9.75 -8.79
CA HIS A 230 -18.68 10.44 -10.05
C HIS A 230 -17.63 11.55 -9.85
N PRO A 231 -16.71 11.74 -10.80
CA PRO A 231 -16.45 10.88 -11.98
C PRO A 231 -15.99 9.47 -11.56
N LYS A 232 -16.31 8.45 -12.39
CA LYS A 232 -16.09 7.05 -12.06
C LYS A 232 -14.61 6.69 -12.09
N ILE A 233 -14.08 6.14 -10.99
CA ILE A 233 -12.82 5.42 -10.94
C ILE A 233 -13.02 3.96 -11.42
N ALA A 234 -11.94 3.29 -11.81
CA ALA A 234 -12.02 1.94 -12.38
C ALA A 234 -12.72 0.91 -11.47
N PRO A 235 -12.50 0.85 -10.15
CA PRO A 235 -13.27 -0.05 -9.28
C PRO A 235 -14.79 0.21 -9.29
N ILE A 236 -15.23 1.46 -9.36
CA ILE A 236 -16.66 1.81 -9.48
C ILE A 236 -17.19 1.37 -10.84
N LEU A 237 -16.44 1.61 -11.92
CA LEU A 237 -16.85 1.18 -13.26
C LEU A 237 -16.98 -0.35 -13.37
N VAL A 238 -16.06 -1.11 -12.74
CA VAL A 238 -16.16 -2.58 -12.67
C VAL A 238 -17.45 -3.00 -11.95
N TYR A 239 -17.76 -2.35 -10.84
CA TYR A 239 -18.97 -2.61 -10.05
C TYR A 239 -20.24 -2.29 -10.84
N ASP A 240 -20.33 -1.11 -11.46
CA ASP A 240 -21.47 -0.70 -12.25
C ASP A 240 -21.73 -1.67 -13.44
N ARG A 241 -20.67 -2.05 -14.17
CA ARG A 241 -20.78 -3.02 -15.25
C ARG A 241 -21.21 -4.41 -14.77
N LEU A 242 -20.79 -4.81 -13.57
CA LEU A 242 -21.25 -6.06 -12.98
C LEU A 242 -22.74 -6.03 -12.64
N GLU A 243 -23.22 -4.93 -12.05
CA GLU A 243 -24.62 -4.78 -11.63
C GLU A 243 -25.58 -4.56 -12.83
N GLU A 244 -25.13 -3.78 -13.82
CA GLU A 244 -26.01 -3.41 -14.95
C GLU A 244 -25.99 -4.44 -16.08
N TYR A 245 -24.84 -5.03 -16.39
CA TYR A 245 -24.64 -5.87 -17.58
C TYR A 245 -24.14 -7.28 -17.26
N GLY A 246 -23.80 -7.56 -15.99
CA GLY A 246 -23.33 -8.87 -15.57
C GLY A 246 -21.83 -9.09 -15.74
N LEU A 247 -21.42 -10.33 -15.42
CA LEU A 247 -20.02 -10.71 -15.28
C LEU A 247 -19.20 -10.56 -16.57
N ASP A 248 -19.80 -10.87 -17.72
CA ASP A 248 -19.09 -10.87 -19.02
C ASP A 248 -18.61 -9.46 -19.41
N TYR A 249 -19.30 -8.41 -18.96
CA TYR A 249 -18.91 -7.02 -19.19
C TYR A 249 -17.97 -6.47 -18.13
N ALA A 250 -18.06 -6.95 -16.91
CA ALA A 250 -17.19 -6.52 -15.81
C ALA A 250 -15.80 -7.15 -15.89
N LEU A 251 -15.71 -8.44 -16.29
CA LEU A 251 -14.45 -9.20 -16.32
C LEU A 251 -13.34 -8.54 -17.16
N PRO A 252 -13.57 -8.07 -18.39
CA PRO A 252 -12.51 -7.46 -19.17
C PRO A 252 -11.96 -6.18 -18.55
N VAL A 253 -12.81 -5.37 -17.91
CA VAL A 253 -12.41 -4.14 -17.23
C VAL A 253 -11.59 -4.46 -15.98
N ALA A 254 -12.05 -5.43 -15.18
CA ALA A 254 -11.34 -5.89 -13.99
C ALA A 254 -9.98 -6.50 -14.35
N ALA A 255 -9.92 -7.32 -15.41
CA ALA A 255 -8.67 -7.91 -15.89
C ALA A 255 -7.67 -6.84 -16.33
N LEU A 256 -8.11 -5.83 -17.11
CA LEU A 256 -7.26 -4.71 -17.53
C LEU A 256 -6.74 -3.92 -16.33
N LEU A 257 -7.61 -3.59 -15.36
CA LEU A 257 -7.21 -2.88 -14.16
C LEU A 257 -6.12 -3.65 -13.41
N VAL A 258 -6.34 -4.96 -13.20
CA VAL A 258 -5.37 -5.81 -12.49
C VAL A 258 -4.05 -5.92 -13.25
N ILE A 259 -4.07 -6.12 -14.57
CA ILE A 259 -2.85 -6.17 -15.39
C ILE A 259 -2.06 -4.86 -15.28
N ILE A 260 -2.72 -3.72 -15.47
CA ILE A 260 -2.09 -2.41 -15.43
C ILE A 260 -1.52 -2.14 -14.03
N CYS A 261 -2.32 -2.35 -12.98
CA CYS A 261 -1.88 -2.16 -11.60
C CYS A 261 -0.70 -3.07 -11.24
N LEU A 262 -0.71 -4.33 -11.68
CA LEU A 262 0.35 -5.28 -11.41
C LEU A 262 1.65 -4.89 -12.12
N ILE A 263 1.59 -4.47 -13.37
CA ILE A 263 2.76 -3.99 -14.11
C ILE A 263 3.37 -2.77 -13.40
N ILE A 264 2.55 -1.76 -13.11
CA ILE A 264 3.03 -0.54 -12.46
C ILE A 264 3.57 -0.86 -11.05
N PHE A 265 2.87 -1.70 -10.27
CA PHE A 265 3.31 -2.09 -8.93
C PHE A 265 4.67 -2.80 -8.97
N VAL A 266 4.87 -3.76 -9.88
CA VAL A 266 6.15 -4.47 -10.04
C VAL A 266 7.26 -3.50 -10.44
N VAL A 267 7.00 -2.59 -11.39
CA VAL A 267 7.97 -1.57 -11.81
C VAL A 267 8.34 -0.66 -10.64
N LEU A 268 7.36 -0.08 -9.95
CA LEU A 268 7.60 0.81 -8.82
C LEU A 268 8.34 0.11 -7.68
N ARG A 269 7.94 -1.12 -7.36
CA ARG A 269 8.60 -1.93 -6.33
C ARG A 269 10.05 -2.23 -6.70
N THR A 270 10.31 -2.60 -7.95
CA THR A 270 11.68 -2.87 -8.43
C THR A 270 12.55 -1.62 -8.34
N ILE A 271 12.01 -0.45 -8.71
CA ILE A 271 12.74 0.82 -8.60
C ILE A 271 13.02 1.18 -7.13
N ALA A 272 12.01 1.02 -6.25
CA ALA A 272 12.13 1.33 -4.83
C ALA A 272 13.20 0.48 -4.12
N TYR A 273 13.39 -0.79 -4.55
CA TYR A 273 14.32 -1.74 -3.91
C TYR A 273 15.63 -1.97 -4.68
N ARG A 274 15.87 -1.33 -5.83
CA ARG A 274 17.10 -1.50 -6.65
C ARG A 274 18.43 -1.18 -5.95
N GLY A 275 18.45 -0.79 -4.69
CA GLY A 275 19.66 -0.47 -3.94
C GLY A 275 20.06 -1.49 -2.87
N GLU A 276 19.46 -2.67 -2.82
CA GLU A 276 19.71 -3.65 -1.76
C GLU A 276 20.87 -4.62 -2.07
N GLN A 277 21.38 -4.62 -3.31
CA GLN A 277 22.44 -5.54 -3.79
C GLN A 277 23.79 -4.87 -4.09
N ALA A 278 23.98 -3.63 -3.66
CA ALA A 278 25.27 -2.94 -3.80
C ALA A 278 25.93 -2.68 -2.45
#